data_2076e2cfa912b06d93dc4fdbe2579f8d
#
_entry.id   2076e2cfa912b06d93dc4fdbe2579f8d
#
_cell.length_a   1.000
_cell.length_b   1.000
_cell.length_c   1.000
_cell.angle_alpha   90.00
_cell.angle_beta   90.00
_cell.angle_gamma   90.00
#
_symmetry.space_group_name_H-M   'P 1'
#
loop_
_entity.id
_entity.type
_entity.pdbx_description
1 polymer ?
#
loop_
_entity_poly.entity_id
_entity_poly.type
_entity_poly.pdbx_seq_one_letter_code
_entity_poly.pdbx_strand_id
1 'polypeptide(L)'
;LFQALSHRSWCAEAGGQPSNERLEFLGDAVLGLIVAEHCYRHYPELSEGSLAKVRAAVVNTSVLAEVASELGLGDSVMLGRGEASSGGRHKASILANTTEAVIGATYLDGGFDAARALVMQLLESRISEAAAGPGSEDFKTRLQEVVAHAVGELPHYEVVGTGPDHARRYTAQVFVSGEAVGEGHGRSKKDAEQAAARAAWDVLGARYEVTAESSGESSDRGTETVDA
;
A
#
# COMPACT_ATOMS: atom_id res chain seq x y z
N LEU A 1 -24.69 14.04 -2.86
CA LEU A 1 -24.06 13.87 -4.17
C LEU A 1 -23.89 15.20 -4.92
N PHE A 2 -24.93 16.07 -4.99
CA PHE A 2 -24.86 17.35 -5.71
C PHE A 2 -23.63 18.19 -5.31
N GLN A 3 -23.42 18.41 -4.00
CA GLN A 3 -22.26 19.15 -3.51
C GLN A 3 -20.92 18.48 -3.85
N ALA A 4 -20.84 17.15 -3.86
CA ALA A 4 -19.62 16.42 -4.22
C ALA A 4 -19.20 16.66 -5.68
N LEU A 5 -20.14 16.96 -6.55
CA LEU A 5 -19.91 17.29 -7.96
C LEU A 5 -19.74 18.81 -8.21
N SER A 6 -19.84 19.65 -7.18
CA SER A 6 -19.79 21.12 -7.30
C SER A 6 -18.36 21.62 -7.13
N HIS A 7 -17.62 21.79 -8.22
CA HIS A 7 -16.29 22.38 -8.19
C HIS A 7 -16.34 23.87 -7.81
N ARG A 8 -15.33 24.35 -7.07
CA ARG A 8 -15.26 25.74 -6.59
C ARG A 8 -15.45 26.79 -7.69
N SER A 9 -15.00 26.52 -8.92
CA SER A 9 -15.15 27.47 -10.03
C SER A 9 -16.61 27.67 -10.42
N TRP A 10 -17.40 26.61 -10.41
CA TRP A 10 -18.84 26.69 -10.64
C TRP A 10 -19.53 27.39 -9.48
N CYS A 11 -19.19 27.07 -8.25
CA CYS A 11 -19.78 27.67 -7.06
C CYS A 11 -19.60 29.19 -7.03
N ALA A 12 -18.43 29.69 -7.47
CA ALA A 12 -18.17 31.12 -7.59
C ALA A 12 -19.10 31.82 -8.61
N GLU A 13 -19.43 31.15 -9.72
CA GLU A 13 -20.34 31.67 -10.75
C GLU A 13 -21.82 31.48 -10.36
N ALA A 14 -22.14 30.49 -9.53
CA ALA A 14 -23.50 30.12 -9.11
C ALA A 14 -23.96 30.78 -7.81
N GLY A 15 -23.38 31.92 -7.46
CA GLY A 15 -23.81 32.71 -6.30
C GLY A 15 -23.26 32.23 -4.95
N GLY A 16 -22.09 31.56 -4.94
CA GLY A 16 -21.38 31.19 -3.71
C GLY A 16 -21.93 29.94 -3.02
N GLN A 17 -22.46 29.01 -3.79
CA GLN A 17 -22.84 27.68 -3.27
C GLN A 17 -21.64 26.96 -2.63
N PRO A 18 -21.86 26.06 -1.64
CA PRO A 18 -20.79 25.28 -1.06
C PRO A 18 -20.11 24.38 -2.11
N SER A 19 -18.78 24.46 -2.20
CA SER A 19 -17.97 23.59 -3.07
C SER A 19 -17.78 22.19 -2.47
N ASN A 20 -17.18 21.31 -3.25
CA ASN A 20 -16.83 19.96 -2.85
C ASN A 20 -15.58 19.87 -1.94
N GLU A 21 -14.81 20.95 -1.75
CA GLU A 21 -13.53 20.93 -1.05
C GLU A 21 -13.61 20.34 0.38
N ARG A 22 -14.66 20.62 1.13
CA ARG A 22 -14.85 20.04 2.47
C ARG A 22 -15.20 18.56 2.44
N LEU A 23 -15.92 18.12 1.40
CA LEU A 23 -16.20 16.69 1.19
C LEU A 23 -14.97 15.93 0.71
N GLU A 24 -14.15 16.54 -0.14
CA GLU A 24 -12.82 16.07 -0.55
C GLU A 24 -11.95 15.81 0.70
N PHE A 25 -11.77 16.81 1.55
CA PHE A 25 -11.00 16.68 2.80
C PHE A 25 -11.47 15.51 3.67
N LEU A 26 -12.79 15.35 3.84
CA LEU A 26 -13.33 14.23 4.61
C LEU A 26 -13.14 12.90 3.88
N GLY A 27 -13.37 12.90 2.58
CA GLY A 27 -13.27 11.71 1.74
C GLY A 27 -11.88 11.14 1.67
N ASP A 28 -10.85 11.97 1.57
CA ASP A 28 -9.43 11.55 1.66
C ASP A 28 -9.16 10.79 2.96
N ALA A 29 -9.57 11.33 4.11
CA ALA A 29 -9.41 10.67 5.41
C ALA A 29 -10.16 9.33 5.48
N VAL A 30 -11.41 9.28 5.01
CA VAL A 30 -12.24 8.05 4.98
C VAL A 30 -11.65 7.01 4.05
N LEU A 31 -11.23 7.41 2.84
CA LEU A 31 -10.56 6.55 1.87
C LEU A 31 -9.27 5.95 2.46
N GLY A 32 -8.42 6.80 3.04
CA GLY A 32 -7.17 6.38 3.66
C GLY A 32 -7.39 5.37 4.79
N LEU A 33 -8.41 5.57 5.64
CA LEU A 33 -8.78 4.65 6.71
C LEU A 33 -9.29 3.30 6.15
N ILE A 34 -10.20 3.32 5.18
CA ILE A 34 -10.77 2.09 4.61
C ILE A 34 -9.69 1.23 3.95
N VAL A 35 -8.82 1.85 3.14
CA VAL A 35 -7.72 1.12 2.48
C VAL A 35 -6.72 0.59 3.51
N ALA A 36 -6.37 1.38 4.54
CA ALA A 36 -5.46 0.94 5.60
C ALA A 36 -6.05 -0.23 6.40
N GLU A 37 -7.34 -0.16 6.79
CA GLU A 37 -8.02 -1.24 7.49
C GLU A 37 -8.08 -2.51 6.64
N HIS A 38 -8.43 -2.37 5.35
CA HIS A 38 -8.45 -3.51 4.43
C HIS A 38 -7.07 -4.17 4.33
N CYS A 39 -6.02 -3.39 4.09
CA CYS A 39 -4.66 -3.90 4.00
C CYS A 39 -4.23 -4.60 5.29
N TYR A 40 -4.47 -4.00 6.45
CA TYR A 40 -4.14 -4.58 7.76
C TYR A 40 -4.81 -5.94 8.00
N ARG A 41 -6.08 -6.09 7.59
CA ARG A 41 -6.84 -7.32 7.83
C ARG A 41 -6.54 -8.44 6.84
N HIS A 42 -6.27 -8.10 5.58
CA HIS A 42 -6.16 -9.08 4.48
C HIS A 42 -4.73 -9.46 4.13
N TYR A 43 -3.74 -8.68 4.60
CA TYR A 43 -2.31 -8.95 4.36
C TYR A 43 -1.52 -8.93 5.67
N PRO A 44 -1.83 -9.85 6.61
CA PRO A 44 -1.17 -9.90 7.93
C PRO A 44 0.34 -10.18 7.83
N GLU A 45 0.79 -10.77 6.71
CA GLU A 45 2.17 -11.08 6.43
C GLU A 45 3.00 -9.87 5.98
N LEU A 46 2.36 -8.78 5.57
CA LEU A 46 3.06 -7.59 5.12
C LEU A 46 3.51 -6.70 6.30
N SER A 47 4.77 -6.25 6.24
CA SER A 47 5.29 -5.25 7.18
C SER A 47 4.55 -3.91 7.06
N GLU A 48 4.61 -3.07 8.10
CA GLU A 48 4.06 -1.70 8.08
C GLU A 48 4.53 -0.91 6.85
N GLY A 49 5.84 -0.99 6.53
CA GLY A 49 6.40 -0.32 5.36
C GLY A 49 5.82 -0.81 4.04
N SER A 50 5.51 -2.11 3.93
CA SER A 50 4.85 -2.70 2.75
C SER A 50 3.39 -2.28 2.67
N LEU A 51 2.65 -2.33 3.78
CA LEU A 51 1.27 -1.84 3.85
C LEU A 51 1.16 -0.36 3.46
N ALA A 52 2.11 0.48 3.91
CA ALA A 52 2.18 1.89 3.53
C ALA A 52 2.42 2.08 2.03
N LYS A 53 3.26 1.24 1.40
CA LYS A 53 3.50 1.25 -0.05
C LYS A 53 2.26 0.84 -0.83
N VAL A 54 1.56 -0.24 -0.41
CA VAL A 54 0.30 -0.67 -1.02
C VAL A 54 -0.72 0.46 -0.98
N ARG A 55 -0.92 1.07 0.19
CA ARG A 55 -1.82 2.21 0.34
C ARG A 55 -1.42 3.37 -0.60
N ALA A 56 -0.16 3.78 -0.62
CA ALA A 56 0.31 4.87 -1.48
C ALA A 56 0.18 4.57 -2.98
N ALA A 57 0.27 3.30 -3.37
CA ALA A 57 0.09 2.88 -4.75
C ALA A 57 -1.35 3.04 -5.25
N VAL A 58 -2.35 2.99 -4.37
CA VAL A 58 -3.76 3.08 -4.74
C VAL A 58 -4.44 4.38 -4.31
N VAL A 59 -3.97 5.02 -3.23
CA VAL A 59 -4.48 6.30 -2.73
C VAL A 59 -3.58 7.42 -3.23
N ASN A 60 -3.74 7.77 -4.51
CA ASN A 60 -3.02 8.87 -5.14
C ASN A 60 -3.83 9.49 -6.28
N THR A 61 -3.46 10.70 -6.67
CA THR A 61 -4.17 11.48 -7.68
C THR A 61 -4.33 10.75 -9.02
N SER A 62 -3.34 9.98 -9.48
CA SER A 62 -3.40 9.29 -10.77
C SER A 62 -4.48 8.21 -10.75
N VAL A 63 -4.43 7.32 -9.75
CA VAL A 63 -5.37 6.21 -9.62
C VAL A 63 -6.81 6.72 -9.40
N LEU A 64 -6.99 7.73 -8.56
CA LEU A 64 -8.32 8.28 -8.32
C LEU A 64 -8.89 8.99 -9.56
N ALA A 65 -8.05 9.62 -10.36
CA ALA A 65 -8.46 10.23 -11.63
C ALA A 65 -8.81 9.17 -12.69
N GLU A 66 -8.09 8.04 -12.73
CA GLU A 66 -8.44 6.90 -13.59
C GLU A 66 -9.82 6.34 -13.21
N VAL A 67 -10.05 6.07 -11.92
CA VAL A 67 -11.36 5.63 -11.41
C VAL A 67 -12.46 6.62 -11.78
N ALA A 68 -12.23 7.92 -11.57
CA ALA A 68 -13.20 8.95 -11.98
C ALA A 68 -13.50 8.91 -13.47
N SER A 69 -12.49 8.66 -14.30
CA SER A 69 -12.63 8.56 -15.77
C SER A 69 -13.42 7.31 -16.15
N GLU A 70 -13.15 6.18 -15.55
CA GLU A 70 -13.88 4.91 -15.76
C GLU A 70 -15.37 5.05 -15.39
N LEU A 71 -15.69 5.85 -14.36
CA LEU A 71 -17.05 6.15 -13.95
C LEU A 71 -17.73 7.28 -14.75
N GLY A 72 -17.02 7.94 -15.67
CA GLY A 72 -17.52 9.09 -16.40
C GLY A 72 -17.82 10.32 -15.51
N LEU A 73 -17.17 10.44 -14.34
CA LEU A 73 -17.43 11.53 -13.40
C LEU A 73 -17.13 12.91 -14.00
N GLY A 74 -16.16 13.02 -14.90
CA GLY A 74 -15.81 14.28 -15.55
C GLY A 74 -16.98 14.97 -16.24
N ASP A 75 -17.91 14.21 -16.83
CA ASP A 75 -19.10 14.74 -17.48
C ASP A 75 -20.13 15.27 -16.47
N SER A 76 -20.12 14.74 -15.26
CA SER A 76 -21.06 15.08 -14.19
C SER A 76 -20.56 16.24 -13.31
N VAL A 77 -19.24 16.56 -13.33
CA VAL A 77 -18.68 17.64 -12.52
C VAL A 77 -19.17 18.99 -13.04
N MET A 78 -19.71 19.79 -12.14
CA MET A 78 -20.10 21.18 -12.42
C MET A 78 -18.88 22.09 -12.34
N LEU A 79 -18.52 22.67 -13.48
CA LEU A 79 -17.35 23.55 -13.64
C LEU A 79 -17.79 24.94 -14.07
N GLY A 80 -17.11 25.97 -13.58
CA GLY A 80 -17.23 27.31 -14.13
C GLY A 80 -16.76 27.35 -15.59
N ARG A 81 -17.22 28.33 -16.36
CA ARG A 81 -16.95 28.43 -17.80
C ARG A 81 -15.46 28.44 -18.14
N GLY A 82 -14.64 29.15 -17.36
CA GLY A 82 -13.21 29.21 -17.55
C GLY A 82 -12.54 27.86 -17.33
N GLU A 83 -12.89 27.14 -16.26
CA GLU A 83 -12.35 25.83 -15.96
C GLU A 83 -12.78 24.78 -17.00
N ALA A 84 -14.05 24.80 -17.38
CA ALA A 84 -14.56 23.91 -18.42
C ALA A 84 -13.88 24.11 -19.77
N SER A 85 -13.66 25.37 -20.19
CA SER A 85 -12.99 25.69 -21.45
C SER A 85 -11.51 25.35 -21.48
N SER A 86 -10.85 25.26 -20.31
CA SER A 86 -9.45 24.84 -20.17
C SER A 86 -9.26 23.32 -20.02
N GLY A 87 -10.30 22.54 -20.29
CA GLY A 87 -10.25 21.08 -20.22
C GLY A 87 -10.37 20.54 -18.79
N GLY A 88 -10.94 21.29 -17.86
CA GLY A 88 -11.11 20.92 -16.44
C GLY A 88 -11.76 19.58 -16.21
N ARG A 89 -12.68 19.13 -17.11
CA ARG A 89 -13.34 17.82 -17.04
C ARG A 89 -12.39 16.63 -17.10
N HIS A 90 -11.18 16.81 -17.62
CA HIS A 90 -10.17 15.78 -17.79
C HIS A 90 -8.92 16.02 -16.94
N LYS A 91 -8.90 17.07 -16.11
CA LYS A 91 -7.79 17.33 -15.20
C LYS A 91 -7.76 16.30 -14.08
N ALA A 92 -6.63 15.60 -13.96
CA ALA A 92 -6.47 14.54 -12.96
C ALA A 92 -6.76 15.03 -11.53
N SER A 93 -6.31 16.23 -11.17
CA SER A 93 -6.59 16.79 -9.84
C SER A 93 -8.08 17.02 -9.58
N ILE A 94 -8.84 17.52 -10.55
CA ILE A 94 -10.29 17.74 -10.41
C ILE A 94 -11.03 16.41 -10.29
N LEU A 95 -10.63 15.43 -11.10
CA LEU A 95 -11.22 14.09 -11.09
C LEU A 95 -10.94 13.37 -9.77
N ALA A 96 -9.69 13.38 -9.28
CA ALA A 96 -9.31 12.78 -8.01
C ALA A 96 -10.07 13.41 -6.83
N ASN A 97 -10.05 14.74 -6.73
CA ASN A 97 -10.75 15.48 -5.68
C ASN A 97 -12.27 15.22 -5.70
N THR A 98 -12.85 15.06 -6.90
CA THR A 98 -14.26 14.71 -7.03
C THR A 98 -14.53 13.29 -6.54
N THR A 99 -13.64 12.33 -6.81
CA THR A 99 -13.77 10.96 -6.30
C THR A 99 -13.74 10.95 -4.77
N GLU A 100 -12.79 11.64 -4.17
CA GLU A 100 -12.73 11.80 -2.70
C GLU A 100 -14.01 12.47 -2.17
N ALA A 101 -14.48 13.54 -2.81
CA ALA A 101 -15.70 14.22 -2.40
C ALA A 101 -16.94 13.30 -2.48
N VAL A 102 -17.02 12.41 -3.46
CA VAL A 102 -18.10 11.41 -3.57
C VAL A 102 -18.01 10.40 -2.42
N ILE A 103 -16.81 9.94 -2.07
CA ILE A 103 -16.58 9.04 -0.93
C ILE A 103 -16.99 9.74 0.38
N GLY A 104 -16.59 11.00 0.58
CA GLY A 104 -16.97 11.80 1.74
C GLY A 104 -18.49 12.02 1.85
N ALA A 105 -19.14 12.27 0.72
CA ALA A 105 -20.61 12.38 0.66
C ALA A 105 -21.31 11.07 0.98
N THR A 106 -20.80 9.94 0.47
CA THR A 106 -21.32 8.60 0.75
C THR A 106 -21.18 8.26 2.23
N TYR A 107 -20.03 8.62 2.83
CA TYR A 107 -19.81 8.45 4.27
C TYR A 107 -20.81 9.25 5.12
N LEU A 108 -21.06 10.50 4.78
CA LEU A 108 -22.03 11.33 5.53
C LEU A 108 -23.47 10.85 5.39
N ASP A 109 -23.84 10.28 4.25
CA ASP A 109 -25.19 9.83 3.95
C ASP A 109 -25.49 8.42 4.49
N GLY A 110 -24.55 7.49 4.28
CA GLY A 110 -24.73 6.06 4.57
C GLY A 110 -23.79 5.46 5.62
N GLY A 111 -22.91 6.28 6.20
CA GLY A 111 -21.95 5.83 7.20
C GLY A 111 -20.76 5.06 6.63
N PHE A 112 -19.98 4.49 7.55
CA PHE A 112 -18.71 3.82 7.21
C PHE A 112 -18.89 2.62 6.28
N ASP A 113 -19.91 1.79 6.51
CA ASP A 113 -20.13 0.58 5.72
C ASP A 113 -20.48 0.89 4.27
N ALA A 114 -21.27 1.94 4.04
CA ALA A 114 -21.62 2.39 2.68
C ALA A 114 -20.38 2.94 1.95
N ALA A 115 -19.56 3.74 2.63
CA ALA A 115 -18.31 4.25 2.08
C ALA A 115 -17.32 3.12 1.80
N ARG A 116 -17.21 2.14 2.72
CA ARG A 116 -16.38 0.96 2.55
C ARG A 116 -16.79 0.13 1.34
N ALA A 117 -18.08 -0.13 1.18
CA ALA A 117 -18.60 -0.87 0.03
C ALA A 117 -18.24 -0.17 -1.29
N LEU A 118 -18.41 1.17 -1.36
CA LEU A 118 -18.03 1.95 -2.52
C LEU A 118 -16.52 1.88 -2.80
N VAL A 119 -15.68 2.14 -1.80
CA VAL A 119 -14.21 2.13 -1.95
C VAL A 119 -13.71 0.77 -2.39
N MET A 120 -14.22 -0.32 -1.81
CA MET A 120 -13.82 -1.67 -2.19
C MET A 120 -14.27 -2.01 -3.62
N GLN A 121 -15.48 -1.62 -4.02
CA GLN A 121 -15.93 -1.79 -5.41
C GLN A 121 -14.99 -1.09 -6.42
N LEU A 122 -14.41 0.04 -6.05
CA LEU A 122 -13.57 0.85 -6.93
C LEU A 122 -12.10 0.43 -6.93
N LEU A 123 -11.56 -0.06 -5.81
CA LEU A 123 -10.12 -0.19 -5.61
C LEU A 123 -9.64 -1.60 -5.23
N GLU A 124 -10.51 -2.57 -4.93
CA GLU A 124 -10.08 -3.89 -4.44
C GLU A 124 -9.10 -4.60 -5.37
N SER A 125 -9.35 -4.59 -6.69
CA SER A 125 -8.43 -5.19 -7.66
C SER A 125 -7.07 -4.50 -7.66
N ARG A 126 -7.05 -3.16 -7.61
CA ARG A 126 -5.83 -2.37 -7.56
C ARG A 126 -5.04 -2.58 -6.27
N ILE A 127 -5.75 -2.74 -5.14
CA ILE A 127 -5.13 -3.06 -3.85
C ILE A 127 -4.48 -4.45 -3.93
N SER A 128 -5.19 -5.44 -4.46
CA SER A 128 -4.69 -6.81 -4.60
C SER A 128 -3.47 -6.88 -5.52
N GLU A 129 -3.50 -6.16 -6.65
CA GLU A 129 -2.36 -6.06 -7.56
C GLU A 129 -1.14 -5.39 -6.90
N ALA A 130 -1.37 -4.30 -6.15
CA ALA A 130 -0.32 -3.61 -5.43
C ALA A 130 0.28 -4.47 -4.31
N ALA A 131 -0.56 -5.26 -3.63
CA ALA A 131 -0.12 -6.19 -2.59
C ALA A 131 0.66 -7.39 -3.16
N ALA A 132 0.32 -7.86 -4.36
CA ALA A 132 1.05 -8.91 -5.05
C ALA A 132 2.30 -8.42 -5.83
N GLY A 133 2.47 -7.10 -5.96
CA GLY A 133 3.53 -6.49 -6.77
C GLY A 133 4.94 -6.71 -6.22
N PRO A 134 5.97 -6.64 -7.08
CA PRO A 134 7.36 -6.76 -6.66
C PRO A 134 7.72 -5.57 -5.73
N GLY A 135 8.01 -5.87 -4.47
CA GLY A 135 8.33 -4.91 -3.40
C GLY A 135 7.25 -4.70 -2.34
N SER A 136 6.09 -5.37 -2.44
CA SER A 136 5.08 -5.45 -1.38
C SER A 136 5.58 -6.28 -0.19
N GLU A 137 6.28 -7.37 -0.45
CA GLU A 137 6.96 -8.17 0.57
C GLU A 137 8.38 -7.65 0.79
N ASP A 138 8.67 -7.17 1.97
CA ASP A 138 10.02 -6.78 2.38
C ASP A 138 10.78 -8.00 2.93
N PHE A 139 11.07 -8.93 2.01
CA PHE A 139 11.82 -10.15 2.35
C PHE A 139 13.16 -9.84 3.01
N LYS A 140 13.77 -8.71 2.67
CA LYS A 140 15.04 -8.30 3.27
C LYS A 140 14.89 -8.01 4.77
N THR A 141 13.86 -7.26 5.17
CA THR A 141 13.56 -6.99 6.58
C THR A 141 13.13 -8.26 7.30
N ARG A 142 12.22 -9.05 6.72
CA ARG A 142 11.76 -10.32 7.32
C ARG A 142 12.91 -11.30 7.53
N LEU A 143 13.76 -11.48 6.53
CA LEU A 143 14.95 -12.34 6.65
C LEU A 143 15.90 -11.82 7.72
N GLN A 144 16.11 -10.51 7.80
CA GLN A 144 16.94 -9.87 8.81
C GLN A 144 16.42 -10.14 10.23
N GLU A 145 15.13 -9.99 10.47
CA GLU A 145 14.49 -10.22 11.78
C GLU A 145 14.61 -11.68 12.21
N VAL A 146 14.28 -12.61 11.31
CA VAL A 146 14.32 -14.05 11.61
C VAL A 146 15.74 -14.54 11.82
N VAL A 147 16.69 -14.14 10.97
CA VAL A 147 18.11 -14.56 11.10
C VAL A 147 18.73 -13.93 12.35
N ALA A 148 18.47 -12.66 12.64
CA ALA A 148 18.94 -12.02 13.86
C ALA A 148 18.44 -12.73 15.12
N HIS A 149 17.17 -13.17 15.13
CA HIS A 149 16.59 -13.91 16.26
C HIS A 149 17.15 -15.32 16.38
N ALA A 150 17.30 -16.04 15.26
CA ALA A 150 17.70 -17.46 15.26
C ALA A 150 19.21 -17.67 15.40
N VAL A 151 20.03 -16.78 14.84
CA VAL A 151 21.50 -16.97 14.72
C VAL A 151 22.27 -15.86 15.45
N GLY A 152 21.63 -14.73 15.79
CA GLY A 152 22.27 -13.58 16.44
C GLY A 152 23.12 -12.72 15.51
N GLU A 153 23.05 -12.94 14.21
CA GLU A 153 23.79 -12.22 13.17
C GLU A 153 22.83 -11.56 12.19
N LEU A 154 23.33 -10.63 11.36
CA LEU A 154 22.55 -10.03 10.28
C LEU A 154 22.93 -10.65 8.93
N PRO A 155 21.98 -10.87 8.00
CA PRO A 155 22.29 -11.30 6.64
C PRO A 155 23.22 -10.29 5.95
N HIS A 156 24.25 -10.77 5.27
CA HIS A 156 25.15 -9.96 4.46
C HIS A 156 24.80 -10.10 2.98
N TYR A 157 24.88 -8.99 2.22
CA TYR A 157 24.55 -8.98 0.79
C TYR A 157 25.76 -8.55 -0.03
N GLU A 158 26.08 -9.33 -1.06
CA GLU A 158 27.03 -8.95 -2.09
C GLU A 158 26.31 -8.67 -3.38
N VAL A 159 26.57 -7.50 -3.99
CA VAL A 159 25.86 -7.05 -5.21
C VAL A 159 26.84 -6.73 -6.31
N VAL A 160 26.69 -7.40 -7.45
CA VAL A 160 27.49 -7.19 -8.65
C VAL A 160 26.61 -6.60 -9.75
N GLY A 161 27.06 -5.51 -10.38
CA GLY A 161 26.41 -4.90 -11.53
C GLY A 161 27.12 -5.27 -12.84
N THR A 162 26.36 -5.71 -13.85
CA THR A 162 26.85 -6.08 -15.18
C THR A 162 26.10 -5.34 -16.28
N GLY A 163 26.74 -5.15 -17.44
CA GLY A 163 26.18 -4.48 -18.60
C GLY A 163 26.45 -2.95 -18.67
N PRO A 164 26.10 -2.31 -19.80
CA PRO A 164 26.28 -0.88 -20.01
C PRO A 164 25.30 -0.07 -19.12
N ASP A 165 25.63 1.20 -18.85
CA ASP A 165 24.89 2.04 -17.90
C ASP A 165 23.38 2.15 -18.18
N HIS A 166 22.98 2.19 -19.45
CA HIS A 166 21.57 2.29 -19.85
C HIS A 166 20.81 0.94 -19.80
N ALA A 167 21.51 -0.19 -19.60
CA ALA A 167 20.94 -1.54 -19.52
C ALA A 167 21.61 -2.38 -18.41
N ARG A 168 22.10 -1.71 -17.35
CA ARG A 168 22.76 -2.37 -16.24
C ARG A 168 21.79 -3.33 -15.52
N ARG A 169 22.29 -4.53 -15.23
CA ARG A 169 21.59 -5.54 -14.42
C ARG A 169 22.41 -5.81 -13.17
N TYR A 170 21.71 -6.12 -12.10
CA TYR A 170 22.33 -6.40 -10.81
C TYR A 170 22.02 -7.85 -10.41
N THR A 171 23.03 -8.53 -9.88
CA THR A 171 22.90 -9.82 -9.21
C THR A 171 23.28 -9.61 -7.78
N ALA A 172 22.47 -10.07 -6.85
CA ALA A 172 22.73 -10.05 -5.41
C ALA A 172 22.79 -11.48 -4.89
N GLN A 173 23.74 -11.75 -3.99
CA GLN A 173 23.79 -12.95 -3.18
C GLN A 173 23.63 -12.55 -1.72
N VAL A 174 22.88 -13.33 -0.96
CA VAL A 174 22.72 -13.14 0.48
C VAL A 174 23.38 -14.29 1.23
N PHE A 175 24.11 -13.93 2.26
CA PHE A 175 24.89 -14.83 3.12
C PHE A 175 24.36 -14.79 4.55
N VAL A 176 24.26 -15.95 5.17
CA VAL A 176 23.98 -16.13 6.61
C VAL A 176 25.05 -17.02 7.19
N SER A 177 25.75 -16.57 8.24
CA SER A 177 26.88 -17.28 8.87
C SER A 177 27.96 -17.71 7.87
N GLY A 178 28.19 -16.89 6.83
CA GLY A 178 29.21 -17.15 5.80
C GLY A 178 28.76 -18.09 4.67
N GLU A 179 27.59 -18.69 4.73
CA GLU A 179 27.00 -19.52 3.67
C GLU A 179 26.09 -18.72 2.75
N ALA A 180 26.18 -18.90 1.43
CA ALA A 180 25.28 -18.31 0.46
C ALA A 180 23.93 -19.05 0.52
N VAL A 181 22.86 -18.33 0.90
CA VAL A 181 21.53 -18.90 1.13
C VAL A 181 20.48 -18.44 0.12
N GLY A 182 20.82 -17.47 -0.72
CA GLY A 182 19.93 -17.01 -1.78
C GLY A 182 20.61 -16.14 -2.81
N GLU A 183 20.10 -16.16 -4.04
CA GLU A 183 20.56 -15.33 -5.16
C GLU A 183 19.35 -14.68 -5.84
N GLY A 184 19.53 -13.43 -6.27
CA GLY A 184 18.47 -12.68 -6.95
C GLY A 184 19.01 -11.71 -7.99
N HIS A 185 18.17 -11.40 -8.98
CA HIS A 185 18.48 -10.50 -10.08
C HIS A 185 17.50 -9.33 -10.12
N GLY A 186 17.98 -8.14 -10.51
CA GLY A 186 17.14 -6.95 -10.58
C GLY A 186 17.63 -5.89 -11.56
N ARG A 187 16.79 -4.89 -11.80
CA ARG A 187 17.15 -3.70 -12.57
C ARG A 187 17.83 -2.63 -11.71
N SER A 188 17.69 -2.74 -10.40
CA SER A 188 18.40 -1.95 -9.40
C SER A 188 19.07 -2.86 -8.38
N LYS A 189 20.04 -2.32 -7.61
CA LYS A 189 20.65 -3.05 -6.48
C LYS A 189 19.58 -3.52 -5.49
N LYS A 190 18.63 -2.63 -5.18
CA LYS A 190 17.52 -2.91 -4.26
C LYS A 190 16.65 -4.07 -4.74
N ASP A 191 16.29 -4.10 -6.04
CA ASP A 191 15.47 -5.18 -6.58
C ASP A 191 16.21 -6.52 -6.54
N ALA A 192 17.52 -6.53 -6.84
CA ALA A 192 18.34 -7.73 -6.76
C ALA A 192 18.46 -8.24 -5.31
N GLU A 193 18.68 -7.35 -4.34
CA GLU A 193 18.73 -7.71 -2.92
C GLU A 193 17.41 -8.27 -2.41
N GLN A 194 16.27 -7.69 -2.80
CA GLN A 194 14.95 -8.21 -2.43
C GLN A 194 14.68 -9.59 -3.05
N ALA A 195 15.08 -9.79 -4.31
CA ALA A 195 14.96 -11.09 -4.96
C ALA A 195 15.83 -12.16 -4.30
N ALA A 196 17.08 -11.81 -3.89
CA ALA A 196 17.96 -12.69 -3.15
C ALA A 196 17.40 -13.04 -1.76
N ALA A 197 16.84 -12.03 -1.06
CA ALA A 197 16.21 -12.23 0.24
C ALA A 197 14.98 -13.15 0.14
N ARG A 198 14.17 -13.02 -0.93
CA ARG A 198 13.04 -13.91 -1.20
C ARG A 198 13.51 -15.35 -1.39
N ALA A 199 14.52 -15.57 -2.23
CA ALA A 199 15.07 -16.91 -2.46
C ALA A 199 15.62 -17.54 -1.16
N ALA A 200 16.27 -16.75 -0.31
CA ALA A 200 16.72 -17.19 1.00
C ALA A 200 15.55 -17.49 1.96
N TRP A 201 14.50 -16.67 1.92
CA TRP A 201 13.28 -16.88 2.70
C TRP A 201 12.61 -18.21 2.37
N ASP A 202 12.46 -18.55 1.10
CA ASP A 202 11.87 -19.82 0.66
C ASP A 202 12.63 -21.05 1.21
N VAL A 203 13.93 -20.88 1.51
CA VAL A 203 14.79 -21.95 2.04
C VAL A 203 14.83 -21.94 3.58
N LEU A 204 14.92 -20.76 4.19
CA LEU A 204 15.24 -20.60 5.61
C LEU A 204 14.05 -20.16 6.46
N GLY A 205 13.06 -19.46 5.88
CA GLY A 205 11.94 -18.90 6.62
C GLY A 205 11.17 -19.94 7.41
N ALA A 206 10.75 -21.01 6.75
CA ALA A 206 10.04 -22.12 7.39
C ALA A 206 10.90 -22.85 8.44
N ARG A 207 12.22 -22.87 8.27
CA ARG A 207 13.15 -23.54 9.20
C ARG A 207 13.33 -22.80 10.52
N TYR A 208 13.32 -21.46 10.45
CA TYR A 208 13.54 -20.60 11.62
C TYR A 208 12.24 -20.20 12.33
N GLU A 209 11.09 -20.12 11.63
CA GLU A 209 9.78 -19.91 12.25
C GLU A 209 9.40 -21.08 13.18
N VAL A 210 9.62 -22.32 12.75
CA VAL A 210 9.36 -23.53 13.56
C VAL A 210 10.24 -23.57 14.83
N THR A 211 11.45 -23.02 14.78
CA THR A 211 12.34 -22.96 15.95
C THR A 211 11.95 -21.87 16.94
N ALA A 212 11.34 -20.79 16.51
CA ALA A 212 10.85 -19.72 17.36
C ALA A 212 9.60 -20.15 18.20
N GLU A 213 8.69 -20.91 17.60
CA GLU A 213 7.52 -21.45 18.30
C GLU A 213 7.90 -22.52 19.35
N SER A 214 8.90 -23.35 19.07
CA SER A 214 9.37 -24.40 19.99
C SER A 214 10.13 -23.87 21.21
N SER A 215 10.69 -22.66 21.16
CA SER A 215 11.41 -22.03 22.27
C SER A 215 10.51 -21.23 23.21
N GLY A 216 9.27 -20.93 22.81
CA GLY A 216 8.27 -20.22 23.63
C GLY A 216 7.50 -21.09 24.64
N GLU A 217 7.44 -22.41 24.44
CA GLU A 217 6.63 -23.30 25.28
C GLU A 217 7.35 -23.91 26.51
N SER A 218 8.62 -23.62 26.75
CA SER A 218 9.40 -24.31 27.80
C SER A 218 9.60 -23.53 29.11
N SER A 219 8.94 -22.36 29.32
CA SER A 219 9.18 -21.55 30.53
C SER A 219 8.02 -21.51 31.57
N ASP A 220 6.95 -22.29 31.38
CA ASP A 220 5.83 -22.31 32.36
C ASP A 220 5.50 -23.73 32.87
N ARG A 221 6.49 -24.37 33.53
CA ARG A 221 6.23 -25.50 34.45
C ARG A 221 7.19 -25.54 35.62
N GLY A 222 6.73 -25.08 36.74
CA GLY A 222 7.34 -25.31 38.04
C GLY A 222 7.31 -24.05 38.89
N THR A 223 6.45 -23.92 39.87
CA THR A 223 6.43 -24.62 41.13
C THR A 223 5.16 -24.26 41.90
N GLU A 224 4.23 -25.16 41.97
CA GLU A 224 3.34 -25.24 43.12
C GLU A 224 4.02 -26.15 44.14
N THR A 225 4.52 -25.59 45.21
CA THR A 225 4.77 -26.32 46.46
C THR A 225 3.79 -25.87 47.50
N VAL A 226 2.89 -26.77 47.79
CA VAL A 226 2.06 -26.82 48.99
C VAL A 226 2.96 -26.86 50.22
N ASP A 227 2.65 -26.03 51.24
CA ASP A 227 2.84 -26.39 52.63
C ASP A 227 1.88 -25.61 53.54
N ALA A 228 1.09 -26.42 54.27
CA ALA A 228 0.47 -26.36 55.62
C ALA A 228 -0.23 -25.06 56.06
#